data_2155b6266a7deef52fa2d6bea233af76
#
_entry.id   2155b6266a7deef52fa2d6bea233af76
#
_cell.length_a   1.000
_cell.length_b   1.000
_cell.length_c   1.000
_cell.angle_alpha   90.00
_cell.angle_beta   90.00
_cell.angle_gamma   90.00
#
_symmetry.space_group_name_H-M   'P 1'
#
loop_
_entity.id
_entity.type
_entity.pdbx_description
1 polymer ?
#
loop_
_entity_poly.entity_id
_entity_poly.type
_entity_poly.pdbx_seq_one_letter_code
_entity_poly.pdbx_strand_id
1 'polypeptide(L)'
;STLMRSSAASDVYKRQIKVGAATEVELKDKKLRIEDALNATRAAVAEGIVAGGGTALLQVQTALSKIKVTGDEKTGVEIVKRAIEEPVRQIAYNAGLEGAVIVDTIKRSRRGFGFNALTEEYVDMIEAGIVDPTKVTRSALQNAASIAAMVLTTESVVADKPAKEGAAPMGGMPMGGGMPGMM
;
A
#
# COMPACT_ATOMS: atom_id res chain seq x y z
N SER A 1 -7.65 44.60 -4.16
CA SER A 1 -6.81 43.43 -3.73
C SER A 1 -7.37 42.67 -2.52
N THR A 2 -8.36 43.23 -1.83
CA THR A 2 -8.98 42.64 -0.62
C THR A 2 -10.03 41.56 -0.92
N LEU A 3 -10.64 41.61 -2.10
CA LEU A 3 -11.67 40.68 -2.57
C LEU A 3 -11.11 39.29 -2.96
N MET A 4 -9.87 39.24 -3.46
CA MET A 4 -9.22 37.95 -3.83
C MET A 4 -8.76 37.15 -2.60
N ARG A 5 -8.40 37.76 -1.49
CA ARG A 5 -8.03 37.07 -0.24
C ARG A 5 -9.21 36.38 0.43
N SER A 6 -10.41 36.95 0.33
CA SER A 6 -11.61 36.36 0.95
C SER A 6 -12.09 35.12 0.20
N SER A 7 -11.91 35.02 -1.12
CA SER A 7 -12.29 33.86 -1.91
C SER A 7 -11.37 32.64 -1.68
N ALA A 8 -10.07 32.85 -1.60
CA ALA A 8 -9.11 31.78 -1.30
C ALA A 8 -9.25 31.22 0.13
N ALA A 9 -9.47 32.09 1.13
CA ALA A 9 -9.72 31.65 2.50
C ALA A 9 -11.05 30.89 2.62
N SER A 10 -12.10 31.30 1.88
CA SER A 10 -13.39 30.63 1.90
C SER A 10 -13.38 29.28 1.20
N ASP A 11 -12.49 29.04 0.22
CA ASP A 11 -12.36 27.75 -0.45
C ASP A 11 -11.68 26.69 0.41
N VAL A 12 -10.75 27.08 1.27
CA VAL A 12 -10.10 26.17 2.23
C VAL A 12 -11.09 25.63 3.25
N TYR A 13 -12.08 26.43 3.66
CA TYR A 13 -13.08 26.05 4.67
C TYR A 13 -14.36 25.43 4.11
N LYS A 14 -14.62 25.53 2.81
CA LYS A 14 -15.84 25.01 2.19
C LYS A 14 -15.89 23.49 2.01
N ARG A 15 -14.78 22.78 2.16
CA ARG A 15 -14.67 21.36 1.93
C ARG A 15 -14.18 20.63 3.18
N GLN A 16 -14.97 20.64 4.23
CA GLN A 16 -14.70 19.92 5.45
C GLN A 16 -15.50 18.62 5.48
N ILE A 17 -14.83 17.49 5.66
CA ILE A 17 -15.47 16.20 5.89
C ILE A 17 -15.53 15.99 7.40
N LYS A 18 -16.75 15.98 7.95
CA LYS A 18 -16.98 15.69 9.37
C LYS A 18 -17.19 14.20 9.55
N VAL A 19 -16.45 13.59 10.46
CA VAL A 19 -16.50 12.15 10.73
C VAL A 19 -16.98 11.94 12.16
N GLY A 20 -17.90 11.00 12.35
CA GLY A 20 -18.39 10.57 13.66
C GLY A 20 -18.45 9.04 13.76
N ALA A 21 -18.29 8.52 14.97
CA ALA A 21 -18.44 7.11 15.29
C ALA A 21 -18.90 6.93 16.73
N ALA A 22 -19.34 5.72 17.07
CA ALA A 22 -19.80 5.39 18.43
C ALA A 22 -18.63 5.25 19.42
N THR A 23 -17.45 4.86 18.95
CA THR A 23 -16.25 4.69 19.76
C THR A 23 -15.07 5.48 19.20
N GLU A 24 -14.09 5.78 20.06
CA GLU A 24 -12.86 6.48 19.65
C GLU A 24 -12.03 5.68 18.66
N VAL A 25 -11.95 4.37 18.83
CA VAL A 25 -11.22 3.46 17.92
C VAL A 25 -11.87 3.47 16.54
N GLU A 26 -13.18 3.34 16.46
CA GLU A 26 -13.92 3.40 15.20
C GLU A 26 -13.80 4.77 14.53
N LEU A 27 -13.81 5.85 15.30
CA LEU A 27 -13.61 7.21 14.79
C LEU A 27 -12.24 7.36 14.15
N LYS A 28 -11.19 6.84 14.81
CA LYS A 28 -9.82 6.86 14.31
C LYS A 28 -9.69 6.06 13.00
N ASP A 29 -10.27 4.86 12.95
CA ASP A 29 -10.26 4.02 11.74
C ASP A 29 -10.96 4.73 10.56
N LYS A 30 -12.18 5.26 10.78
CA LYS A 30 -12.91 6.02 9.75
C LYS A 30 -12.12 7.24 9.27
N LYS A 31 -11.48 7.97 10.18
CA LYS A 31 -10.65 9.12 9.83
C LYS A 31 -9.49 8.72 8.93
N LEU A 32 -8.76 7.65 9.29
CA LEU A 32 -7.64 7.15 8.49
C LEU A 32 -8.08 6.68 7.10
N ARG A 33 -9.21 5.99 6.99
CA ARG A 33 -9.78 5.56 5.69
C ARG A 33 -10.15 6.74 4.79
N ILE A 34 -10.74 7.80 5.36
CA ILE A 34 -11.09 8.99 4.59
C ILE A 34 -9.83 9.76 4.14
N GLU A 35 -8.83 9.84 5.01
CA GLU A 35 -7.55 10.47 4.69
C GLU A 35 -6.81 9.71 3.57
N ASP A 36 -6.81 8.38 3.62
CA ASP A 36 -6.27 7.53 2.57
C ASP A 36 -7.00 7.72 1.24
N ALA A 37 -8.34 7.69 1.24
CA ALA A 37 -9.16 7.94 0.06
C ALA A 37 -8.91 9.33 -0.55
N LEU A 38 -8.70 10.36 0.27
CA LEU A 38 -8.38 11.71 -0.18
C LEU A 38 -7.01 11.76 -0.86
N ASN A 39 -6.02 11.11 -0.27
CA ASN A 39 -4.66 11.05 -0.82
C ASN A 39 -4.64 10.24 -2.13
N ALA A 40 -5.35 9.11 -2.20
CA ALA A 40 -5.52 8.32 -3.41
C ALA A 40 -6.18 9.14 -4.53
N THR A 41 -7.24 9.90 -4.20
CA THR A 41 -7.92 10.80 -5.16
C THR A 41 -6.98 11.87 -5.69
N ARG A 42 -6.18 12.51 -4.84
CA ARG A 42 -5.17 13.50 -5.27
C ARG A 42 -4.12 12.89 -6.18
N ALA A 43 -3.66 11.68 -5.87
CA ALA A 43 -2.71 10.95 -6.71
C ALA A 43 -3.33 10.59 -8.08
N ALA A 44 -4.61 10.20 -8.11
CA ALA A 44 -5.34 9.92 -9.34
C ALA A 44 -5.53 11.16 -10.21
N VAL A 45 -5.80 12.31 -9.62
CA VAL A 45 -5.89 13.60 -10.34
C VAL A 45 -4.54 13.99 -10.95
N ALA A 46 -3.43 13.65 -10.27
CA ALA A 46 -2.09 14.02 -10.72
C ALA A 46 -1.61 13.21 -11.94
N GLU A 47 -1.83 11.87 -11.96
CA GLU A 47 -1.26 10.97 -12.99
C GLU A 47 -2.31 10.02 -13.62
N GLY A 48 -3.60 10.19 -13.32
CA GLY A 48 -4.65 9.32 -13.83
C GLY A 48 -4.79 8.02 -13.02
N ILE A 49 -5.61 7.12 -13.57
CA ILE A 49 -5.96 5.84 -12.98
C ILE A 49 -5.60 4.68 -13.90
N VAL A 50 -5.40 3.50 -13.31
CA VAL A 50 -5.15 2.23 -13.98
C VAL A 50 -6.09 1.16 -13.43
N ALA A 51 -6.19 0.03 -14.12
CA ALA A 51 -6.89 -1.14 -13.62
C ALA A 51 -6.30 -1.57 -12.27
N GLY A 52 -7.14 -1.66 -11.25
CA GLY A 52 -6.76 -1.96 -9.88
C GLY A 52 -6.52 -3.45 -9.62
N GLY A 53 -6.43 -3.79 -8.33
CA GLY A 53 -6.25 -5.17 -7.92
C GLY A 53 -4.97 -5.84 -8.42
N GLY A 54 -3.90 -5.08 -8.67
CA GLY A 54 -2.64 -5.58 -9.22
C GLY A 54 -2.67 -5.90 -10.73
N THR A 55 -3.83 -5.77 -11.38
CA THR A 55 -4.01 -6.09 -12.80
C THR A 55 -3.08 -5.28 -13.70
N ALA A 56 -2.91 -3.97 -13.44
CA ALA A 56 -2.03 -3.11 -14.20
C ALA A 56 -0.57 -3.60 -14.18
N LEU A 57 -0.09 -4.12 -13.06
CA LEU A 57 1.26 -4.67 -12.94
C LEU A 57 1.46 -5.91 -13.81
N LEU A 58 0.47 -6.83 -13.85
CA LEU A 58 0.53 -8.00 -14.74
C LEU A 58 0.57 -7.58 -16.21
N GLN A 59 -0.17 -6.56 -16.59
CA GLN A 59 -0.22 -6.08 -17.97
C GLN A 59 1.10 -5.43 -18.41
N VAL A 60 1.87 -4.86 -17.50
CA VAL A 60 3.21 -4.30 -17.78
C VAL A 60 4.23 -5.38 -18.10
N GLN A 61 4.01 -6.66 -17.74
CA GLN A 61 4.92 -7.77 -18.11
C GLN A 61 5.19 -7.85 -19.61
N THR A 62 4.23 -7.49 -20.43
CA THR A 62 4.42 -7.46 -21.91
C THR A 62 5.47 -6.44 -22.35
N ALA A 63 5.64 -5.33 -21.62
CA ALA A 63 6.68 -4.35 -21.86
C ALA A 63 8.06 -4.88 -21.46
N LEU A 64 8.16 -5.58 -20.33
CA LEU A 64 9.40 -6.22 -19.88
C LEU A 64 9.90 -7.27 -20.88
N SER A 65 9.00 -7.99 -21.55
CA SER A 65 9.35 -8.98 -22.55
C SER A 65 9.96 -8.37 -23.84
N LYS A 66 9.81 -7.07 -24.06
CA LYS A 66 10.38 -6.34 -25.20
C LYS A 66 11.81 -5.84 -24.93
N ILE A 67 12.27 -5.89 -23.70
CA ILE A 67 13.61 -5.45 -23.32
C ILE A 67 14.61 -6.50 -23.85
N LYS A 68 15.50 -6.04 -24.72
CA LYS A 68 16.55 -6.89 -25.28
C LYS A 68 17.78 -6.83 -24.37
N VAL A 69 17.95 -7.84 -23.55
CA VAL A 69 19.10 -8.01 -22.64
C VAL A 69 19.67 -9.41 -22.76
N THR A 70 20.94 -9.58 -22.40
CA THR A 70 21.66 -10.86 -22.46
C THR A 70 22.35 -11.14 -21.14
N GLY A 71 22.71 -12.41 -20.90
CA GLY A 71 23.43 -12.82 -19.69
C GLY A 71 22.63 -12.57 -18.41
N ASP A 72 23.28 -12.06 -17.38
CA ASP A 72 22.72 -11.86 -16.04
C ASP A 72 21.59 -10.83 -16.00
N GLU A 73 21.62 -9.83 -16.90
CA GLU A 73 20.53 -8.86 -17.02
C GLU A 73 19.20 -9.52 -17.40
N LYS A 74 19.24 -10.59 -18.20
CA LYS A 74 18.04 -11.37 -18.53
C LYS A 74 17.46 -12.03 -17.29
N THR A 75 18.31 -12.58 -16.44
CA THR A 75 17.89 -13.15 -15.15
C THR A 75 17.22 -12.10 -14.27
N GLY A 76 17.78 -10.89 -14.21
CA GLY A 76 17.17 -9.76 -13.50
C GLY A 76 15.77 -9.40 -14.02
N VAL A 77 15.59 -9.36 -15.34
CA VAL A 77 14.27 -9.11 -15.96
C VAL A 77 13.27 -10.22 -15.60
N GLU A 78 13.68 -11.49 -15.59
CA GLU A 78 12.79 -12.59 -15.20
C GLU A 78 12.41 -12.54 -13.70
N ILE A 79 13.33 -12.12 -12.83
CA ILE A 79 13.06 -11.88 -11.41
C ILE A 79 11.99 -10.80 -11.25
N VAL A 80 12.13 -9.66 -11.93
CA VAL A 80 11.14 -8.58 -11.89
C VAL A 80 9.78 -9.03 -12.42
N LYS A 81 9.76 -9.76 -13.54
CA LYS A 81 8.50 -10.33 -14.10
C LYS A 81 7.77 -11.17 -13.07
N ARG A 82 8.49 -12.01 -12.33
CA ARG A 82 7.88 -12.84 -11.28
C ARG A 82 7.40 -12.00 -10.10
N ALA A 83 8.20 -11.02 -9.67
CA ALA A 83 7.87 -10.18 -8.52
C ALA A 83 6.59 -9.36 -8.72
N ILE A 84 6.33 -8.85 -9.93
CA ILE A 84 5.12 -8.05 -10.20
C ILE A 84 3.83 -8.89 -10.29
N GLU A 85 3.90 -10.22 -10.19
CA GLU A 85 2.73 -11.10 -10.06
C GLU A 85 2.24 -11.19 -8.60
N GLU A 86 3.14 -10.96 -7.65
CA GLU A 86 2.85 -11.18 -6.21
C GLU A 86 1.69 -10.34 -5.68
N PRO A 87 1.46 -9.08 -6.07
CA PRO A 87 0.29 -8.33 -5.61
C PRO A 87 -1.03 -9.02 -5.91
N VAL A 88 -1.21 -9.57 -7.12
CA VAL A 88 -2.42 -10.33 -7.49
C VAL A 88 -2.50 -11.65 -6.72
N ARG A 89 -1.37 -12.37 -6.60
CA ARG A 89 -1.30 -13.62 -5.83
C ARG A 89 -1.71 -13.39 -4.38
N GLN A 90 -1.22 -12.32 -3.77
CA GLN A 90 -1.53 -12.01 -2.38
C GLN A 90 -3.00 -11.64 -2.18
N ILE A 91 -3.60 -10.88 -3.12
CA ILE A 91 -5.04 -10.57 -3.08
C ILE A 91 -5.86 -11.85 -3.17
N ALA A 92 -5.53 -12.75 -4.10
CA ALA A 92 -6.21 -14.03 -4.25
C ALA A 92 -6.05 -14.91 -2.99
N TYR A 93 -4.84 -14.99 -2.45
CA TYR A 93 -4.56 -15.72 -1.23
C TYR A 93 -5.36 -15.19 -0.02
N ASN A 94 -5.47 -13.86 0.12
CA ASN A 94 -6.26 -13.23 1.18
C ASN A 94 -7.77 -13.51 1.03
N ALA A 95 -8.24 -13.80 -0.19
CA ALA A 95 -9.59 -14.27 -0.47
C ALA A 95 -9.76 -15.80 -0.32
N GLY A 96 -8.70 -16.54 0.09
CA GLY A 96 -8.74 -17.99 0.22
C GLY A 96 -8.60 -18.76 -1.08
N LEU A 97 -8.15 -18.12 -2.16
CA LEU A 97 -8.10 -18.67 -3.51
C LEU A 97 -6.67 -18.96 -3.97
N GLU A 98 -6.53 -19.85 -4.96
CA GLU A 98 -5.24 -20.20 -5.57
C GLU A 98 -4.76 -19.10 -6.54
N GLY A 99 -3.80 -18.29 -6.11
CA GLY A 99 -3.31 -17.14 -6.84
C GLY A 99 -2.63 -17.47 -8.18
N ALA A 100 -2.06 -18.66 -8.33
CA ALA A 100 -1.40 -19.06 -9.57
C ALA A 100 -2.39 -19.20 -10.74
N VAL A 101 -3.56 -19.77 -10.48
CA VAL A 101 -4.64 -19.92 -11.46
C VAL A 101 -5.19 -18.57 -11.89
N ILE A 102 -5.40 -17.66 -10.91
CA ILE A 102 -5.93 -16.32 -11.17
C ILE A 102 -4.94 -15.51 -12.02
N VAL A 103 -3.67 -15.52 -11.66
CA VAL A 103 -2.61 -14.82 -12.43
C VAL A 103 -2.55 -15.34 -13.87
N ASP A 104 -2.57 -16.66 -14.10
CA ASP A 104 -2.54 -17.25 -15.44
C ASP A 104 -3.77 -16.84 -16.25
N THR A 105 -4.95 -16.85 -15.64
CA THR A 105 -6.19 -16.43 -16.29
C THR A 105 -6.15 -14.95 -16.71
N ILE A 106 -5.68 -14.06 -15.82
CA ILE A 106 -5.56 -12.63 -16.12
C ILE A 106 -4.56 -12.37 -17.24
N LYS A 107 -3.43 -13.09 -17.27
CA LYS A 107 -2.42 -12.98 -18.33
C LYS A 107 -2.94 -13.33 -19.72
N ARG A 108 -3.89 -14.27 -19.78
CA ARG A 108 -4.52 -14.70 -21.04
C ARG A 108 -5.72 -13.84 -21.42
N SER A 109 -6.21 -13.03 -20.49
CA SER A 109 -7.38 -12.18 -20.71
C SER A 109 -7.02 -10.90 -21.48
N ARG A 110 -8.04 -10.21 -21.97
CA ARG A 110 -7.87 -8.91 -22.62
C ARG A 110 -7.35 -7.87 -21.63
N ARG A 111 -6.74 -6.82 -22.17
CA ARG A 111 -6.26 -5.69 -21.36
C ARG A 111 -7.42 -5.04 -20.58
N GLY A 112 -7.19 -4.70 -19.32
CA GLY A 112 -8.18 -4.14 -18.41
C GLY A 112 -8.96 -5.19 -17.61
N PHE A 113 -8.95 -6.46 -18.05
CA PHE A 113 -9.62 -7.57 -17.35
C PHE A 113 -8.77 -8.02 -16.16
N GLY A 114 -9.41 -8.11 -15.00
CA GLY A 114 -8.80 -8.55 -13.75
C GLY A 114 -9.77 -9.38 -12.92
N PHE A 115 -9.37 -9.70 -11.71
CA PHE A 115 -10.13 -10.52 -10.79
C PHE A 115 -10.72 -9.66 -9.66
N ASN A 116 -12.04 -9.70 -9.50
CA ASN A 116 -12.76 -9.09 -8.38
C ASN A 116 -12.83 -10.10 -7.23
N ALA A 117 -12.00 -9.90 -6.20
CA ALA A 117 -11.93 -10.80 -5.05
C ALA A 117 -13.20 -10.80 -4.17
N LEU A 118 -14.08 -9.81 -4.31
CA LEU A 118 -15.34 -9.74 -3.56
C LEU A 118 -16.43 -10.64 -4.16
N THR A 119 -16.53 -10.67 -5.52
CA THR A 119 -17.54 -11.48 -6.22
C THR A 119 -16.96 -12.76 -6.79
N GLU A 120 -15.64 -12.95 -6.71
CA GLU A 120 -14.88 -14.07 -7.30
C GLU A 120 -15.04 -14.19 -8.82
N GLU A 121 -15.28 -13.06 -9.50
CA GLU A 121 -15.50 -13.00 -10.93
C GLU A 121 -14.38 -12.26 -11.67
N TYR A 122 -14.21 -12.60 -12.95
CA TYR A 122 -13.32 -11.87 -13.85
C TYR A 122 -14.10 -10.77 -14.56
N VAL A 123 -13.72 -9.53 -14.32
CA VAL A 123 -14.45 -8.35 -14.81
C VAL A 123 -13.51 -7.33 -15.46
N ASP A 124 -14.08 -6.40 -16.21
CA ASP A 124 -13.36 -5.19 -16.58
C ASP A 124 -13.18 -4.30 -15.33
N MET A 125 -11.94 -4.13 -14.90
CA MET A 125 -11.63 -3.47 -13.63
C MET A 125 -12.05 -2.01 -13.61
N ILE A 126 -11.95 -1.32 -14.75
CA ILE A 126 -12.30 0.09 -14.85
C ILE A 126 -13.82 0.26 -14.83
N GLU A 127 -14.55 -0.57 -15.60
CA GLU A 127 -16.03 -0.55 -15.62
C GLU A 127 -16.62 -0.97 -14.27
N ALA A 128 -15.99 -1.91 -13.59
CA ALA A 128 -16.37 -2.33 -12.24
C ALA A 128 -15.99 -1.33 -11.12
N GLY A 129 -15.30 -0.23 -11.46
CA GLY A 129 -14.86 0.77 -10.49
C GLY A 129 -13.68 0.33 -9.62
N ILE A 130 -13.00 -0.77 -9.97
CA ILE A 130 -11.82 -1.26 -9.27
C ILE A 130 -10.59 -0.66 -9.92
N VAL A 131 -10.17 0.49 -9.39
CA VAL A 131 -9.11 1.31 -9.99
C VAL A 131 -8.07 1.70 -8.96
N ASP A 132 -6.82 1.82 -9.41
CA ASP A 132 -5.71 2.30 -8.60
C ASP A 132 -5.15 3.61 -9.19
N PRO A 133 -4.67 4.55 -8.35
CA PRO A 133 -3.96 5.72 -8.84
C PRO A 133 -2.63 5.31 -9.48
N THR A 134 -2.39 5.75 -10.71
CA THR A 134 -1.15 5.45 -11.46
C THR A 134 0.10 5.85 -10.67
N LYS A 135 0.06 7.04 -10.06
CA LYS A 135 1.17 7.56 -9.26
C LYS A 135 1.55 6.64 -8.09
N VAL A 136 0.56 6.08 -7.40
CA VAL A 136 0.80 5.17 -6.26
C VAL A 136 1.43 3.87 -6.76
N THR A 137 0.85 3.23 -7.77
CA THR A 137 1.35 1.96 -8.33
C THR A 137 2.77 2.12 -8.89
N ARG A 138 3.03 3.21 -9.61
CA ARG A 138 4.35 3.53 -10.16
C ARG A 138 5.38 3.77 -9.06
N SER A 139 5.06 4.60 -8.07
CA SER A 139 5.96 4.93 -6.97
C SER A 139 6.26 3.71 -6.09
N ALA A 140 5.28 2.85 -5.85
CA ALA A 140 5.46 1.61 -5.10
C ALA A 140 6.49 0.70 -5.79
N LEU A 141 6.34 0.49 -7.10
CA LEU A 141 7.28 -0.34 -7.87
C LEU A 141 8.69 0.29 -7.89
N GLN A 142 8.78 1.60 -8.10
CA GLN A 142 10.06 2.32 -8.14
C GLN A 142 10.80 2.25 -6.79
N ASN A 143 10.09 2.46 -5.69
CA ASN A 143 10.67 2.37 -4.35
C ASN A 143 11.08 0.94 -4.00
N ALA A 144 10.26 -0.05 -4.32
CA ALA A 144 10.57 -1.45 -4.12
C ALA A 144 11.85 -1.86 -4.88
N ALA A 145 11.95 -1.47 -6.15
CA ALA A 145 13.15 -1.73 -6.97
C ALA A 145 14.40 -1.05 -6.40
N SER A 146 14.28 0.19 -5.91
CA SER A 146 15.38 0.92 -5.29
C SER A 146 15.91 0.22 -4.03
N ILE A 147 15.00 -0.22 -3.15
CA ILE A 147 15.38 -0.94 -1.92
C ILE A 147 15.97 -2.32 -2.25
N ALA A 148 15.37 -3.05 -3.20
CA ALA A 148 15.91 -4.34 -3.64
C ALA A 148 17.32 -4.20 -4.19
N ALA A 149 17.59 -3.20 -5.03
CA ALA A 149 18.92 -2.92 -5.56
C ALA A 149 19.92 -2.59 -4.44
N MET A 150 19.49 -1.83 -3.44
CA MET A 150 20.34 -1.51 -2.28
C MET A 150 20.69 -2.78 -1.48
N VAL A 151 19.73 -3.65 -1.22
CA VAL A 151 19.96 -4.92 -0.50
C VAL A 151 20.92 -5.82 -1.30
N LEU A 152 20.75 -5.92 -2.62
CA LEU A 152 21.62 -6.74 -3.48
C LEU A 152 23.08 -6.26 -3.53
N THR A 153 23.33 -4.98 -3.27
CA THR A 153 24.69 -4.40 -3.26
C THR A 153 25.32 -4.39 -1.88
N THR A 154 24.63 -4.82 -0.83
CA THR A 154 25.17 -4.90 0.54
C THR A 154 25.80 -6.26 0.82
N GLU A 155 26.94 -6.28 1.51
CA GLU A 155 27.60 -7.52 1.96
C GLU A 155 27.04 -8.02 3.30
N SER A 156 26.56 -7.10 4.14
CA SER A 156 26.02 -7.44 5.47
C SER A 156 24.91 -6.48 5.88
N VAL A 157 23.98 -6.99 6.67
CA VAL A 157 22.90 -6.21 7.29
C VAL A 157 22.98 -6.35 8.80
N VAL A 158 22.96 -5.22 9.51
CA VAL A 158 22.89 -5.17 10.97
C VAL A 158 21.51 -4.68 11.37
N ALA A 159 20.81 -5.47 12.16
CA ALA A 159 19.47 -5.14 12.65
C ALA A 159 19.35 -5.45 14.14
N ASP A 160 18.52 -4.69 14.84
CA ASP A 160 18.20 -4.95 16.24
C ASP A 160 17.44 -6.26 16.37
N LYS A 161 17.76 -7.03 17.42
CA LYS A 161 16.96 -8.22 17.75
C LYS A 161 15.58 -7.77 18.21
N PRO A 162 14.51 -8.48 17.79
CA PRO A 162 13.18 -8.23 18.34
C PRO A 162 13.22 -8.29 19.87
N ALA A 163 12.63 -7.32 20.54
CA ALA A 163 12.49 -7.36 22.00
C ALA A 163 11.71 -8.63 22.36
N LYS A 164 12.22 -9.42 23.31
CA LYS A 164 11.47 -10.56 23.83
C LYS A 164 10.20 -10.03 24.48
N GLU A 165 9.04 -10.39 23.97
CA GLU A 165 7.77 -10.18 24.65
C GLU A 165 7.86 -10.85 26.03
N GLY A 166 7.94 -10.07 27.11
CA GLY A 166 7.97 -10.62 28.47
C GLY A 166 8.81 -9.88 29.51
N ALA A 167 9.58 -8.90 29.13
CA ALA A 167 10.23 -8.03 30.13
C ALA A 167 9.37 -6.78 30.38
N ALA A 168 8.25 -6.92 31.08
CA ALA A 168 7.64 -5.78 31.75
C ALA A 168 8.70 -5.16 32.68
N PRO A 169 8.96 -3.86 32.63
CA PRO A 169 9.84 -3.24 33.61
C PRO A 169 9.19 -3.43 34.98
N MET A 170 9.84 -4.23 35.80
CA MET A 170 9.52 -4.34 37.23
C MET A 170 9.69 -2.94 37.81
N GLY A 171 8.57 -2.19 37.90
CA GLY A 171 8.54 -0.89 38.54
C GLY A 171 9.01 -1.04 39.96
N GLY A 172 10.16 -0.43 40.27
CA GLY A 172 10.67 -0.34 41.59
C GLY A 172 9.64 0.26 42.52
N MET A 173 9.19 -0.48 43.52
CA MET A 173 8.44 0.07 44.63
C MET A 173 9.29 1.13 45.29
N PRO A 174 8.81 2.33 45.52
CA PRO A 174 9.48 3.25 46.41
C PRO A 174 9.28 2.76 47.84
N MET A 175 10.32 2.24 48.42
CA MET A 175 10.42 1.94 49.84
C MET A 175 10.48 3.25 50.59
N GLY A 176 9.33 3.80 50.93
CA GLY A 176 9.20 4.96 51.80
C GLY A 176 9.21 4.50 53.25
N GLY A 177 10.41 4.46 53.87
CA GLY A 177 10.53 4.33 55.28
C GLY A 177 10.38 5.69 55.96
N GLY A 178 9.87 5.70 57.17
CA GLY A 178 10.09 6.81 58.12
C GLY A 178 8.83 7.30 58.79
N MET A 179 8.39 6.60 59.82
CA MET A 179 7.77 7.27 60.99
C MET A 179 8.86 8.04 61.76
N PRO A 180 8.54 9.17 62.34
CA PRO A 180 8.95 9.43 63.71
C PRO A 180 7.73 9.71 64.57
N GLY A 181 7.75 9.08 65.75
CA GLY A 181 6.82 9.30 66.78
C GLY A 181 7.13 10.51 67.64
N MET A 182 6.20 10.77 68.55
CA MET A 182 6.29 11.42 69.90
C MET A 182 6.49 12.94 69.89
N MET A 183 5.56 13.63 70.28
CA MET A 183 5.13 14.13 71.60
C MET A 183 3.92 15.02 71.43
#